data_b3ef741e17bf25724505ffe736c770a2
#
_entry.id   b3ef741e17bf25724505ffe736c770a2
#
_cell.length_a   1.000
_cell.length_b   1.000
_cell.length_c   1.000
_cell.angle_alpha   90.00
_cell.angle_beta   90.00
_cell.angle_gamma   90.00
#
_symmetry.space_group_name_H-M   'P 1'
#
loop_
_entity.id
_entity.type
_entity.pdbx_description
1 polymer ?
#
loop_
_entity_poly.entity_id
_entity_poly.type
_entity_poly.pdbx_seq_one_letter_code
_entity_poly.pdbx_strand_id
1 'polypeptide(L)'
;MYRSAVLQELYKKIKKFTILLIIGLYYCLVLNRNAKAMDKNYEIDNVDLKILGLLMQDATMPYTEIGKRIFVSGGTVHVRMRKMEQMGIVRGSTLMIDHTKLGWDIAAFLGIYLDKSSLYAEVAEKLAAIPEVVNIHYTTGIYSIFAKIVCRDTTHLREVLHDKIQKVGGIQRTETFISLEESVSRPVPFAELTNG
;
A
#
# COMPACT_ATOMS: atom_id res chain seq x y z
N MET A 1 26.95 -20.87 45.29
CA MET A 1 26.24 -19.60 44.97
C MET A 1 26.09 -19.28 43.49
N TYR A 2 26.92 -19.77 42.57
CA TYR A 2 26.88 -19.49 41.12
C TYR A 2 25.74 -20.21 40.31
N ARG A 3 25.26 -21.38 40.76
CA ARG A 3 24.22 -22.15 40.07
C ARG A 3 22.81 -21.53 40.08
N SER A 4 22.49 -20.70 41.08
CA SER A 4 21.18 -20.09 41.23
C SER A 4 20.95 -18.92 40.23
N ALA A 5 21.98 -18.12 39.98
CA ALA A 5 21.89 -16.97 39.07
C ALA A 5 21.71 -17.38 37.60
N VAL A 6 22.45 -18.41 37.15
CA VAL A 6 22.38 -18.96 35.80
C VAL A 6 21.00 -19.55 35.51
N LEU A 7 20.42 -20.28 36.49
CA LEU A 7 19.07 -20.85 36.37
C LEU A 7 17.97 -19.75 36.28
N GLN A 8 18.12 -18.66 37.02
CA GLN A 8 17.17 -17.54 36.94
C GLN A 8 17.25 -16.79 35.62
N GLU A 9 18.44 -16.64 35.05
CA GLU A 9 18.60 -15.99 33.74
C GLU A 9 18.07 -16.88 32.60
N LEU A 10 18.31 -18.19 32.68
CA LEU A 10 17.72 -19.16 31.76
C LEU A 10 16.19 -19.14 31.82
N TYR A 11 15.62 -19.11 33.02
CA TYR A 11 14.18 -19.05 33.23
C TYR A 11 13.56 -17.76 32.66
N LYS A 12 14.22 -16.60 32.81
CA LYS A 12 13.77 -15.33 32.22
C LYS A 12 13.82 -15.38 30.70
N LYS A 13 14.85 -15.96 30.09
CA LYS A 13 14.96 -16.12 28.62
C LYS A 13 13.88 -17.06 28.08
N ILE A 14 13.63 -18.19 28.73
CA ILE A 14 12.60 -19.15 28.33
C ILE A 14 11.21 -18.50 28.42
N LYS A 15 10.92 -17.77 29.51
CA LYS A 15 9.65 -17.07 29.71
C LYS A 15 9.41 -16.01 28.62
N LYS A 16 10.44 -15.25 28.24
CA LYS A 16 10.37 -14.26 27.18
C LYS A 16 10.14 -14.90 25.81
N PHE A 17 10.76 -16.04 25.55
CA PHE A 17 10.60 -16.80 24.30
C PHE A 17 9.20 -17.44 24.19
N THR A 18 8.68 -17.96 25.29
CA THR A 18 7.34 -18.54 25.36
C THR A 18 6.24 -17.49 25.14
N ILE A 19 6.40 -16.28 25.69
CA ILE A 19 5.46 -15.17 25.50
C ILE A 19 5.47 -14.72 24.02
N LEU A 20 6.64 -14.60 23.39
CA LEU A 20 6.76 -14.26 21.95
C LEU A 20 6.11 -15.35 21.05
N LEU A 21 6.28 -16.62 21.40
CA LEU A 21 5.66 -17.73 20.68
C LEU A 21 4.12 -17.73 20.83
N ILE A 22 3.60 -17.45 22.01
CA ILE A 22 2.16 -17.35 22.28
C ILE A 22 1.57 -16.15 21.54
N ILE A 23 2.24 -15.01 21.53
CA ILE A 23 1.81 -13.81 20.79
C ILE A 23 1.84 -14.11 19.28
N GLY A 24 2.88 -14.76 18.76
CA GLY A 24 2.97 -15.17 17.35
C GLY A 24 1.88 -16.16 16.95
N LEU A 25 1.58 -17.15 17.78
CA LEU A 25 0.47 -18.11 17.58
C LEU A 25 -0.90 -17.43 17.68
N TYR A 26 -1.07 -16.49 18.61
CA TYR A 26 -2.31 -15.70 18.72
C TYR A 26 -2.51 -14.81 17.49
N TYR A 27 -1.47 -14.12 17.01
CA TYR A 27 -1.52 -13.36 15.76
C TYR A 27 -1.82 -14.24 14.55
N CYS A 28 -1.18 -15.40 14.45
CA CYS A 28 -1.42 -16.36 13.37
C CYS A 28 -2.85 -16.92 13.41
N LEU A 29 -3.39 -17.21 14.60
CA LEU A 29 -4.77 -17.68 14.80
C LEU A 29 -5.80 -16.58 14.50
N VAL A 30 -5.53 -15.32 14.88
CA VAL A 30 -6.42 -14.18 14.60
C VAL A 30 -6.41 -13.84 13.10
N LEU A 31 -5.25 -13.85 12.46
CA LEU A 31 -5.14 -13.65 11.00
C LEU A 31 -5.79 -14.79 10.22
N ASN A 32 -5.62 -16.04 10.66
CA ASN A 32 -6.21 -17.22 10.01
C ASN A 32 -7.73 -17.32 10.25
N ARG A 33 -8.24 -16.78 11.37
CA ARG A 33 -9.68 -16.71 11.66
C ARG A 33 -10.39 -15.67 10.77
N ASN A 34 -9.72 -14.57 10.43
CA ASN A 34 -10.23 -13.57 9.48
C ASN A 34 -10.14 -14.05 8.01
N ALA A 35 -9.16 -14.90 7.68
CA ALA A 35 -9.03 -15.51 6.36
C ALA A 35 -10.06 -16.63 6.10
N LYS A 36 -10.64 -17.25 7.14
CA LYS A 36 -11.55 -18.41 7.01
C LYS A 36 -13.01 -18.06 6.72
N ALA A 37 -13.36 -16.77 6.69
CA ALA A 37 -14.71 -16.27 6.34
C ALA A 37 -14.80 -15.72 4.91
N MET A 38 -13.89 -16.07 4.02
CA MET A 38 -14.04 -15.76 2.61
C MET A 38 -15.08 -16.69 1.99
N ASP A 39 -16.20 -16.11 1.61
CA ASP A 39 -17.16 -16.74 0.72
C ASP A 39 -16.45 -16.96 -0.64
N LYS A 40 -15.94 -18.18 -0.85
CA LYS A 40 -15.11 -18.55 -2.02
C LYS A 40 -15.83 -18.41 -3.36
N ASN A 41 -17.14 -18.10 -3.35
CA ASN A 41 -18.00 -18.03 -4.54
C ASN A 41 -18.61 -16.66 -4.80
N TYR A 42 -18.13 -15.57 -4.16
CA TYR A 42 -18.64 -14.25 -4.49
C TYR A 42 -17.93 -13.72 -5.74
N GLU A 43 -18.63 -13.66 -6.84
CA GLU A 43 -18.19 -13.02 -8.08
C GLU A 43 -18.71 -11.57 -8.12
N ILE A 44 -17.86 -10.66 -8.57
CA ILE A 44 -18.23 -9.25 -8.78
C ILE A 44 -19.24 -9.17 -9.91
N ASP A 45 -20.39 -8.58 -9.62
CA ASP A 45 -21.46 -8.39 -10.58
C ASP A 45 -21.62 -6.91 -11.02
N ASN A 46 -22.51 -6.66 -11.97
CA ASN A 46 -22.77 -5.31 -12.48
C ASN A 46 -23.26 -4.33 -11.39
N VAL A 47 -23.90 -4.81 -10.33
CA VAL A 47 -24.33 -3.95 -9.21
C VAL A 47 -23.14 -3.50 -8.40
N ASP A 48 -22.19 -4.39 -8.15
CA ASP A 48 -20.94 -4.05 -7.46
C ASP A 48 -20.12 -3.03 -8.26
N LEU A 49 -20.00 -3.23 -9.57
CA LEU A 49 -19.31 -2.28 -10.45
C LEU A 49 -19.97 -0.89 -10.44
N LYS A 50 -21.30 -0.82 -10.43
CA LYS A 50 -22.03 0.45 -10.29
C LYS A 50 -21.80 1.11 -8.93
N ILE A 51 -21.78 0.35 -7.84
CA ILE A 51 -21.45 0.87 -6.50
C ILE A 51 -20.03 1.45 -6.50
N LEU A 52 -19.06 0.69 -7.00
CA LEU A 52 -17.68 1.15 -7.09
C LEU A 52 -17.54 2.39 -7.96
N GLY A 53 -18.22 2.43 -9.12
CA GLY A 53 -18.19 3.57 -10.02
C GLY A 53 -18.69 4.87 -9.36
N LEU A 54 -19.76 4.80 -8.56
CA LEU A 54 -20.27 5.96 -7.82
C LEU A 54 -19.32 6.39 -6.70
N LEU A 55 -18.78 5.44 -5.93
CA LEU A 55 -17.85 5.75 -4.82
C LEU A 55 -16.47 6.21 -5.32
N MET A 56 -16.06 5.82 -6.52
CA MET A 56 -14.85 6.34 -7.14
C MET A 56 -14.99 7.79 -7.64
N GLN A 57 -16.22 8.25 -7.88
CA GLN A 57 -16.52 9.66 -8.20
C GLN A 57 -16.66 10.49 -6.91
N ASP A 58 -17.35 9.95 -5.91
CA ASP A 58 -17.56 10.58 -4.61
C ASP A 58 -17.52 9.52 -3.50
N ALA A 59 -16.35 9.38 -2.87
CA ALA A 59 -16.13 8.43 -1.78
C ALA A 59 -16.94 8.74 -0.51
N THR A 60 -17.55 9.94 -0.41
CA THR A 60 -18.37 10.38 0.72
C THR A 60 -19.86 10.13 0.51
N MET A 61 -20.27 9.67 -0.68
CA MET A 61 -21.67 9.44 -1.03
C MET A 61 -22.34 8.44 -0.07
N PRO A 62 -23.46 8.80 0.58
CA PRO A 62 -24.16 7.88 1.48
C PRO A 62 -24.67 6.64 0.75
N TYR A 63 -24.58 5.47 1.38
CA TYR A 63 -25.07 4.21 0.80
C TYR A 63 -26.56 4.21 0.47
N THR A 64 -27.36 4.99 1.19
CA THR A 64 -28.76 5.20 0.89
C THR A 64 -28.97 5.96 -0.44
N GLU A 65 -28.11 6.90 -0.75
CA GLU A 65 -28.14 7.65 -2.01
C GLU A 65 -27.66 6.77 -3.17
N ILE A 66 -26.59 6.01 -2.97
CA ILE A 66 -26.13 5.01 -3.95
C ILE A 66 -27.27 4.04 -4.25
N GLY A 67 -27.92 3.50 -3.20
CA GLY A 67 -29.02 2.56 -3.37
C GLY A 67 -30.16 3.12 -4.23
N LYS A 68 -30.55 4.39 -4.03
CA LYS A 68 -31.55 5.06 -4.85
C LYS A 68 -31.13 5.13 -6.33
N ARG A 69 -29.86 5.48 -6.61
CA ARG A 69 -29.36 5.62 -7.99
C ARG A 69 -29.30 4.32 -8.76
N ILE A 70 -29.05 3.20 -8.08
CA ILE A 70 -28.91 1.87 -8.72
C ILE A 70 -30.10 0.93 -8.43
N PHE A 71 -31.19 1.46 -7.83
CA PHE A 71 -32.44 0.74 -7.55
C PHE A 71 -32.27 -0.46 -6.60
N VAL A 72 -31.47 -0.31 -5.53
CA VAL A 72 -31.33 -1.29 -4.44
C VAL A 72 -31.46 -0.59 -3.07
N SER A 73 -31.60 -1.36 -2.00
CA SER A 73 -31.61 -0.79 -0.66
C SER A 73 -30.21 -0.34 -0.23
N GLY A 74 -30.11 0.70 0.63
CA GLY A 74 -28.84 1.10 1.23
C GLY A 74 -28.19 -0.01 2.06
N GLY A 75 -29.01 -0.91 2.67
CA GLY A 75 -28.53 -2.11 3.34
C GLY A 75 -27.85 -3.10 2.37
N THR A 76 -28.42 -3.24 1.17
CA THR A 76 -27.80 -4.06 0.10
C THR A 76 -26.43 -3.51 -0.28
N VAL A 77 -26.32 -2.19 -0.46
CA VAL A 77 -25.03 -1.52 -0.75
C VAL A 77 -24.01 -1.79 0.37
N HIS A 78 -24.44 -1.64 1.62
CA HIS A 78 -23.57 -1.88 2.78
C HIS A 78 -23.03 -3.33 2.83
N VAL A 79 -23.89 -4.32 2.62
CA VAL A 79 -23.48 -5.73 2.62
C VAL A 79 -22.49 -6.03 1.49
N ARG A 80 -22.73 -5.49 0.28
CA ARG A 80 -21.86 -5.66 -0.87
C ARG A 80 -20.51 -4.98 -0.67
N MET A 81 -20.47 -3.76 -0.17
CA MET A 81 -19.25 -3.04 0.18
C MET A 81 -18.41 -3.84 1.17
N ARG A 82 -19.02 -4.33 2.24
CA ARG A 82 -18.33 -5.16 3.24
C ARG A 82 -17.72 -6.44 2.64
N LYS A 83 -18.41 -7.09 1.70
CA LYS A 83 -17.86 -8.24 0.97
C LYS A 83 -16.66 -7.85 0.12
N MET A 84 -16.76 -6.77 -0.65
CA MET A 84 -15.65 -6.25 -1.48
C MET A 84 -14.43 -5.84 -0.64
N GLU A 85 -14.64 -5.29 0.56
CA GLU A 85 -13.58 -5.00 1.53
C GLU A 85 -12.92 -6.30 2.03
N GLN A 86 -13.71 -7.31 2.41
CA GLN A 86 -13.20 -8.61 2.86
C GLN A 86 -12.40 -9.35 1.78
N MET A 87 -12.76 -9.16 0.51
CA MET A 87 -12.03 -9.69 -0.64
C MET A 87 -10.79 -8.87 -1.00
N GLY A 88 -10.56 -7.72 -0.36
CA GLY A 88 -9.46 -6.83 -0.65
C GLY A 88 -9.59 -6.05 -1.97
N ILE A 89 -10.77 -6.06 -2.60
CA ILE A 89 -11.08 -5.25 -3.79
C ILE A 89 -11.13 -3.78 -3.38
N VAL A 90 -11.86 -3.47 -2.31
CA VAL A 90 -11.82 -2.17 -1.67
C VAL A 90 -10.84 -2.23 -0.52
N ARG A 91 -9.77 -1.43 -0.60
CA ARG A 91 -8.71 -1.38 0.41
C ARG A 91 -8.84 -0.20 1.36
N GLY A 92 -9.76 0.73 1.07
CA GLY A 92 -10.03 1.94 1.83
C GLY A 92 -10.33 3.13 0.94
N SER A 93 -10.57 4.27 1.57
CA SER A 93 -10.71 5.57 0.92
C SER A 93 -9.66 6.53 1.47
N THR A 94 -9.18 7.45 0.64
CA THR A 94 -8.22 8.48 1.03
C THR A 94 -8.62 9.82 0.42
N LEU A 95 -8.17 10.91 1.05
CA LEU A 95 -8.36 12.24 0.50
C LEU A 95 -7.38 12.44 -0.66
N MET A 96 -7.87 12.92 -1.78
CA MET A 96 -7.03 13.45 -2.85
C MET A 96 -6.69 14.90 -2.50
N ILE A 97 -5.41 15.18 -2.31
CA ILE A 97 -4.92 16.52 -1.99
C ILE A 97 -3.99 17.00 -3.10
N ASP A 98 -4.04 18.29 -3.38
CA ASP A 98 -3.07 18.96 -4.24
C ASP A 98 -1.83 19.29 -3.40
N HIS A 99 -0.81 18.45 -3.50
CA HIS A 99 0.41 18.57 -2.71
C HIS A 99 1.22 19.81 -3.10
N THR A 100 1.05 20.34 -4.33
CA THR A 100 1.75 21.55 -4.75
C THR A 100 1.28 22.77 -3.94
N LYS A 101 -0.03 22.84 -3.61
CA LYS A 101 -0.58 23.88 -2.74
C LYS A 101 -0.08 23.81 -1.29
N LEU A 102 0.56 22.71 -0.92
CA LEU A 102 1.21 22.50 0.36
C LEU A 102 2.73 22.69 0.28
N GLY A 103 3.25 23.19 -0.87
CA GLY A 103 4.67 23.44 -1.06
C GLY A 103 5.49 22.19 -1.38
N TRP A 104 4.86 21.14 -1.95
CA TRP A 104 5.53 19.93 -2.43
C TRP A 104 5.48 19.94 -3.96
N ASP A 105 6.37 20.75 -4.58
CA ASP A 105 6.25 21.12 -5.98
C ASP A 105 7.02 20.21 -6.94
N ILE A 106 7.92 19.37 -6.42
CA ILE A 106 8.75 18.50 -7.24
C ILE A 106 8.25 17.06 -7.16
N ALA A 107 7.71 16.56 -8.26
CA ALA A 107 7.53 15.14 -8.48
C ALA A 107 8.64 14.60 -9.37
N ALA A 108 9.28 13.50 -8.98
CA ALA A 108 10.31 12.87 -9.78
C ALA A 108 10.13 11.35 -9.83
N PHE A 109 10.54 10.75 -10.94
CA PHE A 109 10.58 9.32 -11.13
C PHE A 109 12.02 8.82 -11.08
N LEU A 110 12.24 7.74 -10.34
CA LEU A 110 13.53 7.10 -10.22
C LEU A 110 13.54 5.77 -10.94
N GLY A 111 14.35 5.64 -11.96
CA GLY A 111 14.75 4.36 -12.53
C GLY A 111 15.92 3.81 -11.71
N ILE A 112 15.74 2.66 -11.06
CA ILE A 112 16.71 2.08 -10.14
C ILE A 112 17.21 0.75 -10.71
N TYR A 113 18.53 0.65 -10.83
CA TYR A 113 19.23 -0.59 -11.17
C TYR A 113 19.70 -1.27 -9.89
N LEU A 114 19.41 -2.56 -9.75
CA LEU A 114 19.88 -3.36 -8.62
C LEU A 114 21.18 -4.10 -8.98
N ASP A 115 22.07 -4.28 -8.01
CA ASP A 115 23.24 -5.13 -8.17
C ASP A 115 22.85 -6.56 -8.54
N LYS A 116 21.76 -7.07 -7.95
CA LYS A 116 21.16 -8.38 -8.23
C LYS A 116 19.65 -8.28 -8.10
N SER A 117 18.91 -8.91 -9.02
CA SER A 117 17.43 -8.92 -8.98
C SER A 117 16.86 -9.54 -7.70
N SER A 118 17.61 -10.46 -7.05
CA SER A 118 17.21 -11.08 -5.78
C SER A 118 17.11 -10.07 -4.62
N LEU A 119 17.73 -8.90 -4.73
CA LEU A 119 17.70 -7.85 -3.69
C LEU A 119 16.44 -7.00 -3.74
N TYR A 120 15.51 -7.24 -4.69
CA TYR A 120 14.33 -6.43 -4.87
C TYR A 120 13.54 -6.23 -3.57
N ALA A 121 13.19 -7.31 -2.86
CA ALA A 121 12.35 -7.22 -1.67
C ALA A 121 13.00 -6.39 -0.56
N GLU A 122 14.30 -6.58 -0.31
CA GLU A 122 15.05 -5.84 0.69
C GLU A 122 15.17 -4.35 0.34
N VAL A 123 15.48 -4.04 -0.93
CA VAL A 123 15.61 -2.67 -1.40
C VAL A 123 14.26 -1.97 -1.39
N ALA A 124 13.18 -2.64 -1.83
CA ALA A 124 11.83 -2.08 -1.83
C ALA A 124 11.35 -1.74 -0.41
N GLU A 125 11.64 -2.59 0.59
CA GLU A 125 11.32 -2.32 2.00
C GLU A 125 12.05 -1.09 2.51
N LYS A 126 13.35 -0.96 2.22
CA LYS A 126 14.15 0.21 2.62
C LYS A 126 13.69 1.50 1.94
N LEU A 127 13.33 1.43 0.66
CA LEU A 127 12.76 2.56 -0.08
C LEU A 127 11.39 2.96 0.46
N ALA A 128 10.52 2.01 0.80
CA ALA A 128 9.20 2.27 1.38
C ALA A 128 9.26 2.94 2.76
N ALA A 129 10.38 2.82 3.48
CA ALA A 129 10.62 3.53 4.74
C ALA A 129 10.96 5.02 4.55
N ILE A 130 11.22 5.48 3.31
CA ILE A 130 11.51 6.87 2.99
C ILE A 130 10.19 7.59 2.69
N PRO A 131 9.77 8.57 3.51
CA PRO A 131 8.45 9.20 3.36
C PRO A 131 8.20 9.88 2.00
N GLU A 132 9.25 10.38 1.38
CA GLU A 132 9.18 11.03 0.06
C GLU A 132 8.92 10.03 -1.08
N VAL A 133 9.13 8.73 -0.85
CA VAL A 133 8.84 7.68 -1.83
C VAL A 133 7.36 7.33 -1.74
N VAL A 134 6.59 7.70 -2.74
CA VAL A 134 5.12 7.55 -2.74
C VAL A 134 4.63 6.34 -3.55
N ASN A 135 5.42 5.86 -4.52
CA ASN A 135 5.13 4.66 -5.29
C ASN A 135 6.41 3.87 -5.56
N ILE A 136 6.30 2.54 -5.57
CA ILE A 136 7.37 1.62 -5.96
C ILE A 136 6.77 0.55 -6.87
N HIS A 137 7.37 0.35 -8.04
CA HIS A 137 7.00 -0.68 -8.99
C HIS A 137 8.20 -1.57 -9.29
N TYR A 138 8.01 -2.89 -9.25
CA TYR A 138 8.94 -3.85 -9.83
C TYR A 138 8.66 -3.95 -11.33
N THR A 139 9.66 -3.78 -12.17
CA THR A 139 9.45 -3.65 -13.61
C THR A 139 10.24 -4.69 -14.39
N THR A 140 9.76 -5.02 -15.58
CA THR A 140 10.42 -5.96 -16.52
C THR A 140 11.41 -5.26 -17.47
N GLY A 141 11.53 -3.92 -17.39
CA GLY A 141 12.37 -3.13 -18.28
C GLY A 141 13.84 -3.06 -17.85
N ILE A 142 14.52 -2.04 -18.33
CA ILE A 142 15.94 -1.78 -18.03
C ILE A 142 16.16 -1.43 -16.56
N TYR A 143 15.18 -0.83 -15.89
CA TYR A 143 15.19 -0.60 -14.46
C TYR A 143 14.56 -1.79 -13.74
N SER A 144 15.18 -2.22 -12.65
CA SER A 144 14.56 -3.23 -11.78
C SER A 144 13.42 -2.66 -10.94
N ILE A 145 13.55 -1.39 -10.55
CA ILE A 145 12.54 -0.66 -9.78
C ILE A 145 12.28 0.67 -10.48
N PHE A 146 11.01 1.05 -10.55
CA PHE A 146 10.60 2.39 -10.94
C PHE A 146 9.79 2.98 -9.79
N ALA A 147 10.27 4.08 -9.21
CA ALA A 147 9.66 4.71 -8.05
C ALA A 147 9.27 6.16 -8.32
N LYS A 148 8.16 6.63 -7.73
CA LYS A 148 7.79 8.04 -7.71
C LYS A 148 8.18 8.62 -6.35
N ILE A 149 8.85 9.77 -6.36
CA ILE A 149 9.15 10.56 -5.17
C ILE A 149 8.53 11.94 -5.29
N VAL A 150 8.17 12.53 -4.14
CA VAL A 150 7.64 13.89 -4.07
C VAL A 150 8.48 14.69 -3.08
N CYS A 151 8.96 15.85 -3.50
CA CYS A 151 9.83 16.71 -2.73
C CYS A 151 9.32 18.15 -2.75
N ARG A 152 9.75 18.97 -1.80
CA ARG A 152 9.36 20.40 -1.71
C ARG A 152 9.97 21.20 -2.84
N ASP A 153 11.26 21.04 -3.05
CA ASP A 153 12.06 21.80 -4.00
C ASP A 153 13.26 20.97 -4.48
N THR A 154 14.07 21.53 -5.35
CA THR A 154 15.27 20.85 -5.89
C THR A 154 16.34 20.59 -4.84
N THR A 155 16.43 21.42 -3.80
CA THR A 155 17.36 21.21 -2.68
C THR A 155 16.95 19.98 -1.88
N HIS A 156 15.67 19.89 -1.55
CA HIS A 156 15.11 18.70 -0.87
C HIS A 156 15.24 17.43 -1.74
N LEU A 157 15.01 17.54 -3.06
CA LEU A 157 15.24 16.43 -3.99
C LEU A 157 16.69 15.94 -3.91
N ARG A 158 17.67 16.84 -3.95
CA ARG A 158 19.09 16.49 -3.82
C ARG A 158 19.38 15.78 -2.50
N GLU A 159 18.84 16.27 -1.39
CA GLU A 159 19.01 15.65 -0.07
C GLU A 159 18.41 14.24 -0.04
N VAL A 160 17.20 14.04 -0.56
CA VAL A 160 16.56 12.73 -0.63
C VAL A 160 17.39 11.76 -1.46
N LEU A 161 17.88 12.19 -2.63
CA LEU A 161 18.69 11.34 -3.50
C LEU A 161 20.02 10.96 -2.84
N HIS A 162 20.74 11.95 -2.29
CA HIS A 162 22.07 11.75 -1.75
C HIS A 162 22.07 11.10 -0.36
N ASP A 163 21.19 11.58 0.55
CA ASP A 163 21.24 11.20 1.95
C ASP A 163 20.38 10.00 2.30
N LYS A 164 19.37 9.69 1.47
CA LYS A 164 18.45 8.59 1.70
C LYS A 164 18.59 7.50 0.63
N ILE A 165 18.35 7.81 -0.65
CA ILE A 165 18.29 6.81 -1.72
C ILE A 165 19.65 6.16 -1.98
N GLN A 166 20.72 6.96 -2.13
CA GLN A 166 22.06 6.42 -2.42
C GLN A 166 22.67 5.63 -1.28
N LYS A 167 22.15 5.76 -0.06
CA LYS A 167 22.57 4.97 1.11
C LYS A 167 21.85 3.61 1.21
N VAL A 168 20.87 3.35 0.35
CA VAL A 168 20.23 2.03 0.30
C VAL A 168 21.15 1.04 -0.37
N GLY A 169 21.67 0.08 0.41
CA GLY A 169 22.52 -0.98 -0.14
C GLY A 169 21.76 -1.88 -1.11
N GLY A 170 22.46 -2.34 -2.17
CA GLY A 170 21.87 -3.16 -3.22
C GLY A 170 21.41 -2.36 -4.46
N ILE A 171 21.49 -1.04 -4.41
CA ILE A 171 21.29 -0.17 -5.57
C ILE A 171 22.63 0.02 -6.28
N GLN A 172 22.68 -0.35 -7.55
CA GLN A 172 23.86 -0.15 -8.39
C GLN A 172 23.97 1.30 -8.87
N ARG A 173 22.87 1.82 -9.43
CA ARG A 173 22.74 3.20 -9.91
C ARG A 173 21.29 3.63 -10.00
N THR A 174 21.06 4.93 -10.09
CA THR A 174 19.73 5.52 -10.28
C THR A 174 19.77 6.51 -11.43
N GLU A 175 18.64 6.64 -12.12
CA GLU A 175 18.37 7.72 -13.07
C GLU A 175 17.13 8.47 -12.59
N THR A 176 17.20 9.80 -12.61
CA THR A 176 16.13 10.66 -12.07
C THR A 176 15.49 11.44 -13.19
N PHE A 177 14.17 11.36 -13.28
CA PHE A 177 13.33 12.09 -14.23
C PHE A 177 12.42 13.03 -13.44
N ILE A 178 12.62 14.34 -13.56
CA ILE A 178 11.72 15.32 -12.93
C ILE A 178 10.47 15.43 -13.81
N SER A 179 9.30 15.25 -13.21
CA SER A 179 8.02 15.49 -13.85
C SER A 179 7.83 17.00 -14.00
N LEU A 180 7.61 17.46 -15.22
CA LEU A 180 7.30 18.87 -15.47
C LEU A 180 5.82 19.15 -15.24
N GLU A 181 4.96 18.17 -15.52
CA GLU A 181 3.50 18.26 -15.36
C GLU A 181 2.89 16.88 -15.20
N GLU A 182 1.90 16.75 -14.34
CA GLU A 182 1.01 15.56 -14.27
C GLU A 182 -0.31 15.91 -14.97
N SER A 183 -0.38 15.67 -16.29
CA SER A 183 -1.54 16.05 -17.11
C SER A 183 -2.80 15.23 -16.78
N VAL A 184 -2.66 14.00 -16.29
CA VAL A 184 -3.77 13.12 -15.90
C VAL A 184 -3.42 12.33 -14.65
N SER A 185 -4.26 12.47 -13.63
CA SER A 185 -4.22 11.64 -12.41
C SER A 185 -5.66 11.27 -12.04
N ARG A 186 -6.07 10.07 -12.40
CA ARG A 186 -7.41 9.55 -12.11
C ARG A 186 -7.38 8.05 -11.89
N PRO A 187 -8.33 7.50 -11.12
CA PRO A 187 -8.50 6.06 -11.02
C PRO A 187 -8.99 5.46 -12.34
N VAL A 188 -8.81 4.15 -12.51
CA VAL A 188 -9.31 3.41 -13.69
C VAL A 188 -10.85 3.48 -13.73
N PRO A 189 -11.47 3.94 -14.83
CA PRO A 189 -12.92 4.08 -14.93
C PRO A 189 -13.60 2.73 -15.25
N PHE A 190 -13.64 1.82 -14.27
CA PHE A 190 -14.18 0.47 -14.45
C PHE A 190 -15.62 0.44 -15.00
N ALA A 191 -16.48 1.39 -14.58
CA ALA A 191 -17.86 1.46 -15.04
C ALA A 191 -17.97 1.72 -16.56
N GLU A 192 -16.98 2.38 -17.17
CA GLU A 192 -16.94 2.65 -18.60
C GLU A 192 -16.36 1.46 -19.37
N LEU A 193 -15.39 0.75 -18.79
CA LEU A 193 -14.68 -0.35 -19.42
C LEU A 193 -15.50 -1.66 -19.49
N THR A 194 -16.49 -1.80 -18.60
CA THR A 194 -17.32 -3.02 -18.53
C THR A 194 -18.60 -2.94 -19.35
N ASN A 195 -18.89 -1.81 -20.00
CA ASN A 195 -20.04 -1.60 -20.88
C ASN A 195 -19.69 -1.80 -22.37
N GLY A 196 -18.53 -2.36 -22.69
CA GLY A 196 -18.07 -2.68 -24.06
C GLY A 196 -18.27 -4.13 -24.43
#